data_bdba65b06b7d9105e90378d078ce8160
#
_entry.id   bdba65b06b7d9105e90378d078ce8160
#
_cell.length_a   1.000
_cell.length_b   1.000
_cell.length_c   1.000
_cell.angle_alpha   90.00
_cell.angle_beta   90.00
_cell.angle_gamma   90.00
#
_symmetry.space_group_name_H-M   'P 1'
#
loop_
_entity.id
_entity.type
_entity.pdbx_description
1 polymer ?
#
loop_
_entity_poly.entity_id
_entity_poly.type
_entity_poly.pdbx_seq_one_letter_code
_entity_poly.pdbx_strand_id
1 'polypeptide(L)'
;MNYLLSVIEGKFMKKLLLVLLVLVSPFCAAIDYPNQQEGVWIAKDFQFHTGETFKELKLGYITLGDPSKPAVLILHGTAGSAKGMLGKDFGGELFLAGQPLDANQHFIIIPDAIGVGKSSKPSDGMRAKFPNYNYTDMVQGQYRLVTEGLGVKHLKLVLGNSMGGMQTWMWGTNYPGFADYLVPMASTPSAMSGRNWMMRRFISESVRRDPEWKDGNYEAQPKGAHFASVFYPIATTGGNQHLQFLFPTSEKADAYINERLNTPLAMDANDFLYQWESSRDFNPSADLGKI
;
A
#
# COMPACT_ATOMS: atom_id res chain seq x y z
N MET A 1 1.20 60.85 -26.09
CA MET A 1 2.42 60.06 -25.85
C MET A 1 2.47 59.42 -24.46
N ASN A 2 1.87 60.01 -23.43
CA ASN A 2 1.88 59.43 -22.06
C ASN A 2 0.90 58.28 -21.80
N TYR A 3 -0.12 58.08 -22.64
CA TYR A 3 -1.13 57.02 -22.45
C TYR A 3 -0.66 55.67 -22.99
N LEU A 4 0.25 55.66 -23.97
CA LEU A 4 0.78 54.41 -24.54
C LEU A 4 1.85 53.74 -23.64
N LEU A 5 2.62 54.53 -22.92
CA LEU A 5 3.66 54.04 -22.00
C LEU A 5 3.07 53.33 -20.77
N SER A 6 1.93 53.83 -20.21
CA SER A 6 1.28 53.24 -19.05
C SER A 6 0.63 51.86 -19.37
N VAL A 7 0.18 51.65 -20.62
CA VAL A 7 -0.44 50.39 -21.07
C VAL A 7 0.63 49.30 -21.32
N ILE A 8 1.83 49.73 -21.76
CA ILE A 8 2.95 48.80 -22.01
C ILE A 8 3.58 48.33 -20.70
N GLU A 9 3.76 49.23 -19.71
CA GLU A 9 4.28 48.89 -18.40
C GLU A 9 3.32 47.97 -17.61
N GLY A 10 2.00 48.23 -17.67
CA GLY A 10 0.99 47.41 -17.03
C GLY A 10 0.88 45.97 -17.61
N LYS A 11 1.13 45.80 -18.90
CA LYS A 11 1.15 44.50 -19.55
C LYS A 11 2.45 43.73 -19.27
N PHE A 12 3.57 44.40 -19.13
CA PHE A 12 4.86 43.81 -18.82
C PHE A 12 4.94 43.35 -17.34
N MET A 13 4.41 44.15 -16.43
CA MET A 13 4.31 43.79 -15.01
C MET A 13 3.37 42.61 -14.77
N LYS A 14 2.20 42.57 -15.47
CA LYS A 14 1.28 41.42 -15.37
C LYS A 14 1.89 40.14 -15.94
N LYS A 15 2.67 40.18 -17.02
CA LYS A 15 3.40 39.05 -17.54
C LYS A 15 4.56 38.61 -16.63
N LEU A 16 5.25 39.53 -15.98
CA LEU A 16 6.31 39.24 -15.01
C LEU A 16 5.74 38.61 -13.73
N LEU A 17 4.57 39.08 -13.24
CA LEU A 17 3.87 38.48 -12.11
C LEU A 17 3.33 37.06 -12.45
N LEU A 18 2.85 36.81 -13.68
CA LEU A 18 2.41 35.48 -14.10
C LEU A 18 3.57 34.49 -14.22
N VAL A 19 4.75 34.94 -14.64
CA VAL A 19 5.96 34.10 -14.74
C VAL A 19 6.55 33.82 -13.36
N LEU A 20 6.42 34.73 -12.38
CA LEU A 20 6.83 34.46 -10.99
C LEU A 20 5.88 33.54 -10.23
N LEU A 21 4.57 33.52 -10.56
CA LEU A 21 3.61 32.60 -9.93
C LEU A 21 3.70 31.16 -10.43
N VAL A 22 4.28 30.91 -11.60
CA VAL A 22 4.50 29.57 -12.14
C VAL A 22 5.76 28.90 -11.57
N LEU A 23 6.66 29.67 -10.92
CA LEU A 23 7.91 29.15 -10.34
C LEU A 23 7.84 28.82 -8.84
N VAL A 24 6.70 29.04 -8.20
CA VAL A 24 6.45 28.55 -6.84
C VAL A 24 5.43 27.41 -6.89
N SER A 25 5.75 26.35 -7.64
CA SER A 25 5.22 25.03 -7.28
C SER A 25 5.81 24.73 -5.90
N PRO A 26 5.02 24.40 -4.88
CA PRO A 26 5.59 23.85 -3.68
C PRO A 26 6.29 22.55 -4.13
N PHE A 27 7.61 22.59 -4.19
CA PHE A 27 8.38 21.36 -4.18
C PHE A 27 7.93 20.63 -2.91
N CYS A 28 7.06 19.65 -3.07
CA CYS A 28 6.89 18.63 -2.05
C CYS A 28 8.24 17.93 -2.00
N ALA A 29 9.14 18.46 -1.16
CA ALA A 29 10.45 17.85 -0.95
C ALA A 29 10.16 16.43 -0.51
N ALA A 30 10.60 15.46 -1.29
CA ALA A 30 10.57 14.07 -0.87
C ALA A 30 11.32 13.98 0.46
N ILE A 31 10.73 13.30 1.44
CA ILE A 31 11.41 13.09 2.72
C ILE A 31 12.64 12.23 2.42
N ASP A 32 13.80 12.70 2.84
CA ASP A 32 15.06 11.98 2.70
C ASP A 32 15.29 11.13 3.95
N TYR A 33 15.38 9.82 3.78
CA TYR A 33 15.60 8.87 4.87
C TYR A 33 17.03 8.32 4.84
N PRO A 34 17.67 8.14 6.02
CA PRO A 34 19.03 7.61 6.09
C PRO A 34 19.19 6.27 5.36
N ASN A 35 20.19 6.17 4.47
CA ASN A 35 20.54 4.96 3.73
C ASN A 35 19.34 4.26 3.05
N GLN A 36 18.41 5.03 2.51
CA GLN A 36 17.28 4.47 1.78
C GLN A 36 17.76 3.67 0.57
N GLN A 37 17.39 2.39 0.51
CA GLN A 37 17.69 1.49 -0.59
C GLN A 37 16.41 0.83 -1.09
N GLU A 38 16.28 0.71 -2.39
CA GLU A 38 15.22 -0.09 -3.01
C GLU A 38 15.83 -1.35 -3.62
N GLY A 39 15.19 -2.49 -3.39
CA GLY A 39 15.65 -3.78 -3.91
C GLY A 39 14.52 -4.67 -4.39
N VAL A 40 14.92 -5.71 -5.10
CA VAL A 40 14.08 -6.86 -5.44
C VAL A 40 14.88 -8.12 -5.11
N TRP A 41 14.32 -8.94 -4.24
CA TRP A 41 14.88 -10.25 -3.94
C TRP A 41 14.07 -11.34 -4.66
N ILE A 42 14.74 -12.41 -5.08
CA ILE A 42 14.13 -13.53 -5.78
C ILE A 42 13.98 -14.71 -4.83
N ALA A 43 12.75 -15.03 -4.45
CA ALA A 43 12.44 -16.26 -3.75
C ALA A 43 12.40 -17.41 -4.76
N LYS A 44 13.42 -18.28 -4.73
CA LYS A 44 13.47 -19.47 -5.61
C LYS A 44 12.51 -20.54 -5.10
N ASP A 45 11.90 -21.26 -6.06
CA ASP A 45 11.00 -22.40 -5.82
C ASP A 45 9.95 -22.10 -4.74
N PHE A 46 9.29 -20.93 -4.89
CA PHE A 46 8.26 -20.49 -3.96
C PHE A 46 6.97 -21.28 -4.18
N GLN A 47 6.54 -22.03 -3.19
CA GLN A 47 5.31 -22.80 -3.21
C GLN A 47 4.18 -22.00 -2.57
N PHE A 48 3.12 -21.74 -3.34
CA PHE A 48 1.89 -21.12 -2.86
C PHE A 48 1.03 -22.12 -2.09
N HIS A 49 0.13 -21.62 -1.22
CA HIS A 49 -0.82 -22.44 -0.47
C HIS A 49 -1.70 -23.32 -1.38
N THR A 50 -1.90 -22.93 -2.64
CA THR A 50 -2.62 -23.68 -3.67
C THR A 50 -1.84 -24.90 -4.19
N GLY A 51 -0.56 -25.04 -3.83
CA GLY A 51 0.35 -26.08 -4.31
C GLY A 51 1.13 -25.72 -5.58
N GLU A 52 0.78 -24.61 -6.23
CA GLU A 52 1.53 -24.10 -7.38
C GLU A 52 2.91 -23.61 -6.95
N THR A 53 3.92 -23.81 -7.80
CA THR A 53 5.30 -23.38 -7.50
C THR A 53 5.81 -22.40 -8.54
N PHE A 54 6.32 -21.27 -8.09
CA PHE A 54 7.08 -20.33 -8.91
C PHE A 54 8.57 -20.56 -8.74
N LYS A 55 9.28 -20.78 -9.86
CA LYS A 55 10.73 -20.89 -9.84
C LYS A 55 11.40 -19.62 -9.29
N GLU A 56 10.84 -18.46 -9.61
CA GLU A 56 11.38 -17.16 -9.24
C GLU A 56 10.24 -16.19 -8.90
N LEU A 57 9.88 -16.08 -7.62
CA LEU A 57 8.97 -15.08 -7.13
C LEU A 57 9.76 -13.82 -6.75
N LYS A 58 9.48 -12.71 -7.41
CA LYS A 58 10.06 -11.40 -7.07
C LYS A 58 9.39 -10.85 -5.81
N LEU A 59 10.18 -10.34 -4.88
CA LEU A 59 9.72 -9.61 -3.69
C LEU A 59 10.44 -8.27 -3.66
N GLY A 60 9.70 -7.20 -3.98
CA GLY A 60 10.18 -5.83 -3.89
C GLY A 60 10.28 -5.39 -2.43
N TYR A 61 11.21 -4.49 -2.12
CA TYR A 61 11.32 -3.93 -0.78
C TYR A 61 12.06 -2.59 -0.77
N ILE A 62 11.88 -1.86 0.31
CA ILE A 62 12.69 -0.68 0.66
C ILE A 62 13.31 -0.94 2.03
N THR A 63 14.56 -0.52 2.20
CA THR A 63 15.21 -0.49 3.53
C THR A 63 15.66 0.92 3.85
N LEU A 64 15.66 1.25 5.15
CA LEU A 64 16.20 2.51 5.69
C LEU A 64 17.16 2.16 6.82
N GLY A 65 18.15 3.03 7.05
CA GLY A 65 19.07 2.90 8.17
C GLY A 65 20.22 1.90 7.92
N ASP A 66 20.92 1.56 8.99
CA ASP A 66 22.09 0.68 8.96
C ASP A 66 21.69 -0.77 9.27
N PRO A 67 22.03 -1.77 8.42
CA PRO A 67 21.75 -3.19 8.64
C PRO A 67 22.28 -3.77 9.95
N SER A 68 23.25 -3.14 10.60
CA SER A 68 23.78 -3.56 11.90
C SER A 68 22.89 -3.19 13.08
N LYS A 69 21.89 -2.33 12.88
CA LYS A 69 20.97 -1.87 13.90
C LYS A 69 19.80 -2.87 14.10
N PRO A 70 19.07 -2.78 15.23
CA PRO A 70 17.88 -3.61 15.43
C PRO A 70 16.91 -3.50 14.28
N ALA A 71 16.54 -4.65 13.69
CA ALA A 71 15.69 -4.70 12.51
C ALA A 71 14.20 -4.54 12.86
N VAL A 72 13.50 -3.75 12.09
CA VAL A 72 12.06 -3.48 12.20
C VAL A 72 11.38 -3.79 10.87
N LEU A 73 10.30 -4.58 10.89
CA LEU A 73 9.51 -4.90 9.71
C LEU A 73 8.24 -4.07 9.67
N ILE A 74 8.00 -3.38 8.56
CA ILE A 74 6.84 -2.52 8.34
C ILE A 74 5.98 -3.09 7.21
N LEU A 75 4.69 -3.33 7.47
CA LEU A 75 3.77 -3.98 6.55
C LEU A 75 2.63 -3.04 6.16
N HIS A 76 2.49 -2.79 4.86
CA HIS A 76 1.48 -1.87 4.30
C HIS A 76 0.07 -2.49 4.25
N GLY A 77 -0.95 -1.64 4.08
CA GLY A 77 -2.35 -2.04 3.90
C GLY A 77 -2.66 -2.55 2.48
N THR A 78 -3.88 -3.08 2.29
CA THR A 78 -4.38 -3.56 0.98
C THR A 78 -4.24 -2.47 -0.07
N ALA A 79 -3.77 -2.85 -1.26
CA ALA A 79 -3.49 -1.96 -2.39
C ALA A 79 -2.46 -0.84 -2.11
N GLY A 80 -1.73 -0.94 -0.99
CA GLY A 80 -0.61 -0.07 -0.68
C GLY A 80 0.69 -0.56 -1.33
N SER A 81 1.82 0.04 -0.92
CA SER A 81 3.16 -0.36 -1.34
C SER A 81 4.20 0.05 -0.31
N ALA A 82 5.40 -0.50 -0.40
CA ALA A 82 6.54 -0.08 0.41
C ALA A 82 6.79 1.44 0.29
N LYS A 83 6.71 1.98 -0.92
CA LYS A 83 6.88 3.41 -1.17
C LYS A 83 5.80 4.26 -0.49
N GLY A 84 4.55 3.78 -0.42
CA GLY A 84 3.46 4.47 0.27
C GLY A 84 3.70 4.66 1.77
N MET A 85 4.45 3.72 2.40
CA MET A 85 4.80 3.81 3.82
C MET A 85 5.86 4.88 4.13
N LEU A 86 6.52 5.43 3.12
CA LEU A 86 7.46 6.55 3.28
C LEU A 86 6.78 7.93 3.30
N GLY A 87 5.47 7.96 3.10
CA GLY A 87 4.70 9.21 3.08
C GLY A 87 4.77 9.98 4.41
N LYS A 88 4.51 11.30 4.34
CA LYS A 88 4.56 12.22 5.47
C LYS A 88 3.74 11.73 6.67
N ASP A 89 2.52 11.24 6.40
CA ASP A 89 1.55 10.86 7.45
C ASP A 89 1.85 9.49 8.09
N PHE A 90 2.86 8.76 7.62
CA PHE A 90 3.31 7.52 8.22
C PHE A 90 4.84 7.54 8.47
N GLY A 91 5.66 7.46 7.43
CA GLY A 91 7.12 7.44 7.59
C GLY A 91 7.66 8.73 8.19
N GLY A 92 7.08 9.89 7.83
CA GLY A 92 7.43 11.18 8.40
C GLY A 92 7.18 11.28 9.90
N GLU A 93 6.18 10.55 10.43
CA GLU A 93 5.84 10.51 11.85
C GLU A 93 6.62 9.42 12.62
N LEU A 94 7.20 8.44 11.93
CA LEU A 94 7.80 7.27 12.60
C LEU A 94 9.31 7.15 12.39
N PHE A 95 9.85 7.52 11.21
CA PHE A 95 11.19 7.12 10.79
C PHE A 95 12.21 8.25 10.83
N LEU A 96 11.79 9.51 11.02
CA LEU A 96 12.71 10.64 11.13
C LEU A 96 13.46 10.65 12.45
N ALA A 97 14.54 11.42 12.50
CA ALA A 97 15.38 11.56 13.70
C ALA A 97 14.57 11.96 14.95
N GLY A 98 14.72 11.20 16.03
CA GLY A 98 13.99 11.40 17.29
C GLY A 98 12.57 10.82 17.33
N GLN A 99 12.08 10.26 16.24
CA GLN A 99 10.79 9.55 16.19
C GLN A 99 10.91 8.12 16.73
N PRO A 100 9.78 7.44 17.05
CA PRO A 100 9.80 6.12 17.71
C PRO A 100 10.57 5.03 16.97
N LEU A 101 10.61 5.07 15.65
CA LEU A 101 11.33 4.13 14.79
C LEU A 101 12.40 4.87 13.97
N ASP A 102 13.11 5.81 14.60
CA ASP A 102 14.19 6.60 13.98
C ASP A 102 15.13 5.71 13.15
N ALA A 103 15.23 5.97 11.84
CA ALA A 103 16.06 5.21 10.91
C ALA A 103 17.57 5.35 11.18
N ASN A 104 18.01 6.29 12.01
CA ASN A 104 19.39 6.32 12.51
C ASN A 104 19.64 5.28 13.61
N GLN A 105 18.59 4.76 14.25
CA GLN A 105 18.66 3.80 15.36
C GLN A 105 18.17 2.42 14.99
N HIS A 106 17.45 2.27 13.85
CA HIS A 106 16.83 1.04 13.41
C HIS A 106 17.17 0.74 11.96
N PHE A 107 17.24 -0.56 11.64
CA PHE A 107 17.20 -1.06 10.26
C PHE A 107 15.74 -1.34 9.89
N ILE A 108 15.12 -0.47 9.11
CA ILE A 108 13.71 -0.56 8.75
C ILE A 108 13.59 -1.31 7.42
N ILE A 109 12.75 -2.33 7.39
CA ILE A 109 12.48 -3.19 6.23
C ILE A 109 11.03 -3.03 5.86
N ILE A 110 10.74 -2.63 4.64
CA ILE A 110 9.38 -2.39 4.13
C ILE A 110 9.21 -3.20 2.84
N PRO A 111 8.67 -4.42 2.88
CA PRO A 111 8.39 -5.19 1.67
C PRO A 111 7.17 -4.67 0.93
N ASP A 112 7.18 -4.78 -0.40
CA ASP A 112 5.95 -4.84 -1.18
C ASP A 112 5.32 -6.23 -1.02
N ALA A 113 4.04 -6.29 -0.72
CA ALA A 113 3.32 -7.58 -0.69
C ALA A 113 3.30 -8.21 -2.09
N ILE A 114 3.14 -9.54 -2.16
CA ILE A 114 2.83 -10.23 -3.43
C ILE A 114 1.61 -9.55 -4.06
N GLY A 115 1.67 -9.25 -5.35
CA GLY A 115 0.58 -8.60 -6.09
C GLY A 115 0.67 -7.08 -6.19
N VAL A 116 1.69 -6.42 -5.61
CA VAL A 116 1.85 -4.96 -5.70
C VAL A 116 3.31 -4.53 -5.85
N GLY A 117 3.51 -3.27 -6.17
CA GLY A 117 4.82 -2.61 -6.23
C GLY A 117 5.78 -3.31 -7.18
N LYS A 118 6.99 -3.61 -6.68
CA LYS A 118 8.02 -4.35 -7.42
C LYS A 118 7.96 -5.87 -7.20
N SER A 119 7.03 -6.37 -6.37
CA SER A 119 6.78 -7.80 -6.20
C SER A 119 6.04 -8.37 -7.41
N SER A 120 6.19 -9.69 -7.65
CA SER A 120 5.46 -10.41 -8.69
C SER A 120 3.95 -10.22 -8.54
N LYS A 121 3.26 -9.97 -9.65
CA LYS A 121 1.83 -9.64 -9.68
C LYS A 121 1.17 -10.09 -10.99
N PRO A 122 -0.15 -10.23 -11.04
CA PRO A 122 -0.91 -10.62 -12.24
C PRO A 122 -0.56 -9.79 -13.48
N SER A 123 -0.41 -8.47 -13.34
CA SER A 123 -0.12 -7.55 -14.44
C SER A 123 1.28 -7.71 -15.04
N ASP A 124 2.19 -8.49 -14.42
CA ASP A 124 3.51 -8.81 -14.97
C ASP A 124 3.46 -9.78 -16.18
N GLY A 125 2.27 -10.07 -16.71
CA GLY A 125 2.05 -10.85 -17.93
C GLY A 125 1.19 -12.10 -17.76
N MET A 126 1.03 -12.62 -16.54
CA MET A 126 0.21 -13.83 -16.30
C MET A 126 -1.29 -13.51 -16.20
N ARG A 127 -1.64 -12.27 -15.85
CA ARG A 127 -3.04 -11.83 -15.68
C ARG A 127 -3.81 -12.79 -14.75
N ALA A 128 -5.01 -13.24 -15.15
CA ALA A 128 -5.82 -14.19 -14.39
C ALA A 128 -5.24 -15.62 -14.28
N LYS A 129 -4.09 -15.88 -14.89
CA LYS A 129 -3.33 -17.15 -14.71
C LYS A 129 -2.30 -17.07 -13.60
N PHE A 130 -2.13 -15.90 -12.97
CA PHE A 130 -1.27 -15.76 -11.79
C PHE A 130 -1.84 -16.63 -10.67
N PRO A 131 -1.02 -17.35 -9.87
CA PRO A 131 -1.50 -18.14 -8.75
C PRO A 131 -2.34 -17.33 -7.79
N ASN A 132 -3.45 -17.90 -7.34
CA ASN A 132 -4.18 -17.30 -6.23
C ASN A 132 -3.29 -17.36 -4.98
N TYR A 133 -3.01 -16.20 -4.41
CA TYR A 133 -2.23 -16.09 -3.19
C TYR A 133 -3.10 -15.58 -2.04
N ASN A 134 -2.70 -15.91 -0.84
CA ASN A 134 -3.34 -15.44 0.39
C ASN A 134 -2.34 -14.80 1.36
N TYR A 135 -2.79 -14.45 2.55
CA TYR A 135 -1.92 -13.84 3.57
C TYR A 135 -0.85 -14.79 4.08
N THR A 136 -1.08 -16.12 4.04
CA THR A 136 -0.03 -17.10 4.39
C THR A 136 1.13 -17.02 3.41
N ASP A 137 0.85 -16.95 2.11
CA ASP A 137 1.88 -16.80 1.09
C ASP A 137 2.65 -15.49 1.25
N MET A 138 1.94 -14.38 1.52
CA MET A 138 2.58 -13.08 1.73
C MET A 138 3.51 -13.13 2.95
N VAL A 139 3.07 -13.65 4.08
CA VAL A 139 3.86 -13.76 5.32
C VAL A 139 5.04 -14.70 5.13
N GLN A 140 4.87 -15.82 4.43
CA GLN A 140 5.97 -16.71 4.05
C GLN A 140 7.00 -16.00 3.17
N GLY A 141 6.55 -15.25 2.17
CA GLY A 141 7.44 -14.47 1.30
C GLY A 141 8.22 -13.41 2.09
N GLN A 142 7.55 -12.68 2.98
CA GLN A 142 8.16 -11.70 3.87
C GLN A 142 9.20 -12.35 4.79
N TYR A 143 8.90 -13.51 5.38
CA TYR A 143 9.82 -14.23 6.23
C TYR A 143 11.07 -14.66 5.46
N ARG A 144 10.91 -15.21 4.26
CA ARG A 144 12.06 -15.60 3.40
C ARG A 144 12.87 -14.39 2.96
N LEU A 145 12.24 -13.26 2.60
CA LEU A 145 12.94 -12.01 2.29
C LEU A 145 13.79 -11.55 3.49
N VAL A 146 13.20 -11.52 4.68
CA VAL A 146 13.87 -11.07 5.91
C VAL A 146 15.05 -11.98 6.26
N THR A 147 14.86 -13.30 6.21
CA THR A 147 15.84 -14.29 6.67
C THR A 147 16.88 -14.67 5.61
N GLU A 148 16.41 -15.02 4.38
CA GLU A 148 17.27 -15.49 3.29
C GLU A 148 17.82 -14.32 2.47
N GLY A 149 16.98 -13.31 2.20
CA GLY A 149 17.35 -12.16 1.37
C GLY A 149 18.20 -11.13 2.09
N LEU A 150 17.82 -10.78 3.32
CA LEU A 150 18.48 -9.73 4.09
C LEU A 150 19.34 -10.26 5.26
N GLY A 151 19.33 -11.58 5.52
CA GLY A 151 20.15 -12.20 6.56
C GLY A 151 19.74 -11.86 8.00
N VAL A 152 18.56 -11.28 8.20
CA VAL A 152 18.04 -10.88 9.51
C VAL A 152 17.53 -12.13 10.25
N LYS A 153 18.01 -12.34 11.47
CA LYS A 153 17.69 -13.52 12.29
C LYS A 153 16.70 -13.24 13.39
N HIS A 154 16.43 -11.99 13.68
CA HIS A 154 15.50 -11.55 14.71
C HIS A 154 15.01 -10.13 14.41
N LEU A 155 13.75 -9.85 14.71
CA LEU A 155 13.15 -8.54 14.55
C LEU A 155 12.94 -7.88 15.92
N LYS A 156 13.28 -6.62 16.03
CA LYS A 156 12.88 -5.82 17.19
C LYS A 156 11.38 -5.63 17.24
N LEU A 157 10.76 -5.44 16.05
CA LEU A 157 9.34 -5.13 15.98
C LEU A 157 8.81 -5.50 14.58
N VAL A 158 7.57 -6.00 14.55
CA VAL A 158 6.73 -6.04 13.34
C VAL A 158 5.55 -5.08 13.53
N LEU A 159 5.44 -4.09 12.66
CA LEU A 159 4.32 -3.14 12.66
C LEU A 159 3.61 -3.24 11.33
N GLY A 160 2.30 -3.39 11.35
CA GLY A 160 1.51 -3.43 10.13
C GLY A 160 0.19 -2.68 10.26
N ASN A 161 -0.26 -2.09 9.15
CA ASN A 161 -1.53 -1.37 9.08
C ASN A 161 -2.54 -2.15 8.23
N SER A 162 -3.80 -2.30 8.72
CA SER A 162 -4.90 -2.96 8.00
C SER A 162 -4.51 -4.39 7.57
N MET A 163 -4.34 -4.68 6.27
CA MET A 163 -3.79 -5.94 5.77
C MET A 163 -2.47 -6.29 6.46
N GLY A 164 -1.53 -5.33 6.54
CA GLY A 164 -0.26 -5.52 7.25
C GLY A 164 -0.46 -5.81 8.73
N GLY A 165 -1.47 -5.22 9.37
CA GLY A 165 -1.85 -5.54 10.76
C GLY A 165 -2.35 -6.97 10.92
N MET A 166 -3.14 -7.47 9.94
CA MET A 166 -3.55 -8.88 9.92
C MET A 166 -2.35 -9.80 9.73
N GLN A 167 -1.43 -9.44 8.86
CA GLN A 167 -0.17 -10.18 8.67
C GLN A 167 0.72 -10.12 9.92
N THR A 168 0.71 -9.02 10.67
CA THR A 168 1.44 -8.90 11.94
C THR A 168 0.96 -9.95 12.97
N TRP A 169 -0.35 -10.19 13.08
CA TRP A 169 -0.88 -11.30 13.87
C TRP A 169 -0.33 -12.65 13.40
N MET A 170 -0.28 -12.87 12.08
CA MET A 170 0.25 -14.10 11.50
C MET A 170 1.76 -14.24 11.71
N TRP A 171 2.51 -13.15 11.74
CA TRP A 171 3.93 -13.20 12.14
C TRP A 171 4.10 -13.77 13.56
N GLY A 172 3.29 -13.31 14.50
CA GLY A 172 3.30 -13.83 15.86
C GLY A 172 2.91 -15.30 15.96
N THR A 173 1.89 -15.73 15.22
CA THR A 173 1.41 -17.11 15.28
C THR A 173 2.26 -18.09 14.50
N ASN A 174 2.84 -17.67 13.36
CA ASN A 174 3.63 -18.55 12.49
C ASN A 174 5.10 -18.61 12.88
N TYR A 175 5.63 -17.52 13.44
CA TYR A 175 7.04 -17.40 13.83
C TYR A 175 7.18 -16.88 15.26
N PRO A 176 6.63 -17.59 16.26
CA PRO A 176 6.64 -17.17 17.67
C PRO A 176 8.08 -16.94 18.14
N GLY A 177 8.32 -15.83 18.81
CA GLY A 177 9.64 -15.45 19.32
C GLY A 177 10.60 -14.89 18.26
N PHE A 178 10.21 -14.77 16.98
CA PHE A 178 11.05 -14.13 15.96
C PHE A 178 11.10 -12.61 16.07
N ALA A 179 10.11 -12.01 16.75
CA ALA A 179 10.05 -10.57 17.01
C ALA A 179 9.80 -10.30 18.50
N ASP A 180 10.42 -9.23 19.06
CA ASP A 180 10.19 -8.82 20.46
C ASP A 180 8.78 -8.21 20.63
N TYR A 181 8.32 -7.44 19.61
CA TYR A 181 7.06 -6.70 19.68
C TYR A 181 6.26 -6.85 18.40
N LEU A 182 4.94 -6.91 18.54
CA LEU A 182 3.97 -6.91 17.46
C LEU A 182 3.04 -5.71 17.61
N VAL A 183 2.89 -4.91 16.56
CA VAL A 183 2.01 -3.73 16.53
C VAL A 183 1.01 -3.86 15.37
N PRO A 184 -0.07 -4.66 15.55
CA PRO A 184 -1.11 -4.85 14.54
C PRO A 184 -2.11 -3.69 14.57
N MET A 185 -1.94 -2.69 13.69
CA MET A 185 -2.78 -1.51 13.62
C MET A 185 -4.01 -1.75 12.73
N ALA A 186 -5.16 -1.17 13.10
CA ALA A 186 -6.40 -1.19 12.31
C ALA A 186 -6.79 -2.59 11.81
N SER A 187 -6.65 -3.60 12.67
CA SER A 187 -6.88 -5.01 12.35
C SER A 187 -7.46 -5.77 13.54
N THR A 188 -7.99 -6.96 13.27
CA THR A 188 -8.48 -7.87 14.31
C THR A 188 -7.85 -9.25 14.11
N PRO A 189 -7.61 -10.04 15.19
CA PRO A 189 -7.09 -11.40 15.11
C PRO A 189 -8.22 -12.44 14.94
N SER A 190 -9.28 -12.10 14.26
CA SER A 190 -10.45 -12.96 14.03
C SER A 190 -10.64 -13.26 12.56
N ALA A 191 -11.44 -14.30 12.24
CA ALA A 191 -11.75 -14.69 10.88
C ALA A 191 -12.21 -13.50 10.02
N MET A 192 -11.76 -13.46 8.77
CA MET A 192 -12.26 -12.54 7.77
C MET A 192 -13.71 -12.86 7.46
N SER A 193 -14.63 -12.13 8.08
CA SER A 193 -16.08 -12.41 8.02
C SER A 193 -16.92 -11.15 8.17
N GLY A 194 -18.23 -11.31 8.24
CA GLY A 194 -19.19 -10.23 8.49
C GLY A 194 -19.06 -9.08 7.51
N ARG A 195 -19.26 -7.85 8.00
CA ARG A 195 -19.25 -6.64 7.18
C ARG A 195 -17.97 -6.46 6.37
N ASN A 196 -16.81 -6.75 6.96
CA ASN A 196 -15.52 -6.59 6.27
C ASN A 196 -15.44 -7.50 5.05
N TRP A 197 -15.77 -8.80 5.19
CA TRP A 197 -15.79 -9.72 4.06
C TRP A 197 -16.87 -9.36 3.03
N MET A 198 -18.06 -8.96 3.49
CA MET A 198 -19.13 -8.52 2.57
C MET A 198 -18.68 -7.35 1.69
N MET A 199 -18.03 -6.34 2.25
CA MET A 199 -17.50 -5.22 1.48
C MET A 199 -16.42 -5.67 0.49
N ARG A 200 -15.48 -6.53 0.91
CA ARG A 200 -14.45 -7.11 0.02
C ARG A 200 -15.08 -7.93 -1.10
N ARG A 201 -16.13 -8.67 -0.78
CA ARG A 201 -16.87 -9.43 -1.79
C ARG A 201 -17.57 -8.53 -2.81
N PHE A 202 -18.12 -7.40 -2.41
CA PHE A 202 -18.66 -6.41 -3.34
C PHE A 202 -17.59 -5.85 -4.27
N ILE A 203 -16.40 -5.57 -3.77
CA ILE A 203 -15.27 -5.13 -4.58
C ILE A 203 -14.91 -6.19 -5.62
N SER A 204 -14.72 -7.43 -5.20
CA SER A 204 -14.40 -8.54 -6.11
C SER A 204 -15.48 -8.74 -7.16
N GLU A 205 -16.76 -8.71 -6.77
CA GLU A 205 -17.89 -8.88 -7.70
C GLU A 205 -18.06 -7.71 -8.65
N SER A 206 -17.74 -6.48 -8.24
CA SER A 206 -17.79 -5.33 -9.14
C SER A 206 -16.80 -5.45 -10.31
N VAL A 207 -15.65 -6.10 -10.07
CA VAL A 207 -14.67 -6.42 -11.11
C VAL A 207 -15.14 -7.61 -11.94
N ARG A 208 -15.49 -8.74 -11.28
CA ARG A 208 -15.83 -10.00 -11.96
C ARG A 208 -17.08 -9.91 -12.82
N ARG A 209 -18.06 -9.09 -12.43
CA ARG A 209 -19.31 -8.87 -13.17
C ARG A 209 -19.23 -7.78 -14.22
N ASP A 210 -18.10 -7.08 -14.32
CA ASP A 210 -17.89 -6.11 -15.38
C ASP A 210 -17.63 -6.84 -16.70
N PRO A 211 -18.46 -6.66 -17.74
CA PRO A 211 -18.25 -7.34 -19.04
C PRO A 211 -16.92 -6.97 -19.69
N GLU A 212 -16.36 -5.79 -19.36
CA GLU A 212 -15.08 -5.32 -19.89
C GLU A 212 -13.89 -6.08 -19.24
N TRP A 213 -14.07 -6.78 -18.11
CA TRP A 213 -13.01 -7.55 -17.45
C TRP A 213 -12.58 -8.78 -18.24
N LYS A 214 -13.50 -9.43 -18.99
CA LYS A 214 -13.22 -10.56 -19.89
C LYS A 214 -12.42 -11.69 -19.24
N ASP A 215 -12.82 -12.13 -18.05
CA ASP A 215 -12.11 -13.12 -17.23
C ASP A 215 -10.61 -12.79 -17.03
N GLY A 216 -10.31 -11.51 -16.83
CA GLY A 216 -8.95 -11.01 -16.61
C GLY A 216 -8.14 -10.71 -17.87
N ASN A 217 -8.76 -10.81 -19.07
CA ASN A 217 -8.09 -10.59 -20.36
C ASN A 217 -8.51 -9.27 -21.04
N TYR A 218 -8.85 -8.25 -20.26
CA TYR A 218 -9.23 -6.92 -20.73
C TYR A 218 -8.09 -6.19 -21.47
N GLU A 219 -8.45 -5.26 -22.33
CA GLU A 219 -7.53 -4.35 -23.02
C GLU A 219 -7.46 -2.98 -22.30
N ALA A 220 -8.60 -2.48 -21.84
CA ALA A 220 -8.72 -1.27 -21.04
C ALA A 220 -9.19 -1.63 -19.64
N GLN A 221 -8.82 -0.82 -18.64
CA GLN A 221 -9.19 -1.07 -17.23
C GLN A 221 -10.71 -1.12 -17.06
N PRO A 222 -11.25 -2.21 -16.46
CA PRO A 222 -12.69 -2.34 -16.19
C PRO A 222 -13.20 -1.22 -15.28
N LYS A 223 -14.37 -0.67 -15.60
CA LYS A 223 -15.00 0.40 -14.81
C LYS A 223 -15.37 -0.05 -13.40
N GLY A 224 -15.74 -1.33 -13.24
CA GLY A 224 -16.07 -1.91 -11.95
C GLY A 224 -14.92 -1.84 -10.94
N ALA A 225 -13.68 -2.06 -11.38
CA ALA A 225 -12.50 -1.89 -10.53
C ALA A 225 -12.34 -0.44 -10.08
N HIS A 226 -12.57 0.51 -10.97
CA HIS A 226 -12.48 1.94 -10.65
C HIS A 226 -13.55 2.37 -9.63
N PHE A 227 -14.82 2.02 -9.86
CA PHE A 227 -15.89 2.29 -8.90
C PHE A 227 -15.58 1.71 -7.51
N ALA A 228 -15.13 0.47 -7.44
CA ALA A 228 -14.77 -0.18 -6.19
C ALA A 228 -13.63 0.56 -5.47
N SER A 229 -12.64 1.06 -6.20
CA SER A 229 -11.51 1.82 -5.65
C SER A 229 -11.91 3.17 -5.05
N VAL A 230 -12.96 3.80 -5.57
CA VAL A 230 -13.53 5.05 -5.03
C VAL A 230 -14.43 4.77 -3.84
N PHE A 231 -15.26 3.74 -3.91
CA PHE A 231 -16.22 3.40 -2.86
C PHE A 231 -15.55 2.92 -1.56
N TYR A 232 -14.56 2.06 -1.64
CA TYR A 232 -14.00 1.37 -0.47
C TYR A 232 -13.38 2.30 0.58
N PRO A 233 -12.57 3.32 0.23
CA PRO A 233 -12.05 4.26 1.21
C PRO A 233 -13.12 4.98 2.00
N ILE A 234 -14.25 5.32 1.36
CA ILE A 234 -15.40 5.97 2.01
C ILE A 234 -16.06 5.00 3.01
N ALA A 235 -16.27 3.75 2.58
CA ALA A 235 -16.91 2.71 3.41
C ALA A 235 -16.06 2.29 4.62
N THR A 236 -14.75 2.49 4.58
CA THR A 236 -13.78 2.08 5.62
C THR A 236 -13.21 3.24 6.42
N THR A 237 -13.50 4.48 6.08
CA THR A 237 -13.12 5.64 6.90
C THR A 237 -13.72 5.51 8.30
N GLY A 238 -12.90 5.74 9.31
CA GLY A 238 -13.20 5.50 10.73
C GLY A 238 -14.22 6.42 11.37
N GLY A 239 -15.25 6.82 10.64
CA GLY A 239 -16.40 7.56 11.15
C GLY A 239 -16.83 8.73 10.26
N ASN A 240 -18.09 9.14 10.47
CA ASN A 240 -18.71 10.17 9.65
C ASN A 240 -18.19 11.59 9.96
N GLN A 241 -17.68 11.84 11.17
CA GLN A 241 -17.31 13.20 11.59
C GLN A 241 -16.20 13.80 10.74
N HIS A 242 -15.18 13.03 10.41
CA HIS A 242 -14.09 13.54 9.58
C HIS A 242 -14.56 13.86 8.15
N LEU A 243 -15.34 12.98 7.54
CA LEU A 243 -15.90 13.23 6.21
C LEU A 243 -16.89 14.40 6.24
N GLN A 244 -17.71 14.53 7.29
CA GLN A 244 -18.62 15.66 7.46
C GLN A 244 -17.86 17.00 7.62
N PHE A 245 -16.71 16.97 8.28
CA PHE A 245 -15.84 18.15 8.41
C PHE A 245 -15.23 18.55 7.06
N LEU A 246 -14.71 17.59 6.29
CA LEU A 246 -14.09 17.86 4.99
C LEU A 246 -15.12 18.25 3.92
N PHE A 247 -16.30 17.62 3.94
CA PHE A 247 -17.34 17.74 2.92
C PHE A 247 -18.69 18.07 3.58
N PRO A 248 -18.83 19.29 4.18
CA PRO A 248 -20.00 19.65 4.98
C PRO A 248 -21.26 19.91 4.17
N THR A 249 -21.19 19.94 2.84
CA THR A 249 -22.35 20.10 1.94
C THR A 249 -22.36 19.06 0.84
N SER A 250 -23.53 18.81 0.24
CA SER A 250 -23.69 17.90 -0.89
C SER A 250 -22.80 18.29 -2.07
N GLU A 251 -22.72 19.60 -2.37
CA GLU A 251 -21.90 20.10 -3.49
C GLU A 251 -20.42 19.81 -3.31
N LYS A 252 -19.90 19.90 -2.06
CA LYS A 252 -18.50 19.55 -1.76
C LYS A 252 -18.27 18.05 -1.84
N ALA A 253 -19.23 17.25 -1.37
CA ALA A 253 -19.17 15.80 -1.48
C ALA A 253 -19.21 15.35 -2.94
N ASP A 254 -20.12 15.93 -3.74
CA ASP A 254 -20.23 15.66 -5.17
C ASP A 254 -18.95 16.02 -5.92
N ALA A 255 -18.36 17.18 -5.62
CA ALA A 255 -17.11 17.61 -6.24
C ALA A 255 -15.98 16.61 -5.94
N TYR A 256 -15.85 16.15 -4.70
CA TYR A 256 -14.87 15.14 -4.30
C TYR A 256 -15.09 13.80 -5.02
N ILE A 257 -16.32 13.31 -5.07
CA ILE A 257 -16.64 12.04 -5.75
C ILE A 257 -16.39 12.16 -7.25
N ASN A 258 -16.78 13.27 -7.87
CA ASN A 258 -16.55 13.51 -9.30
C ASN A 258 -15.04 13.56 -9.62
N GLU A 259 -14.24 14.23 -8.80
CA GLU A 259 -12.77 14.23 -8.93
C GLU A 259 -12.22 12.81 -8.88
N ARG A 260 -12.62 12.02 -7.88
CA ARG A 260 -12.17 10.63 -7.71
C ARG A 260 -12.59 9.73 -8.87
N LEU A 261 -13.82 9.87 -9.35
CA LEU A 261 -14.34 9.10 -10.50
C LEU A 261 -13.70 9.51 -11.84
N ASN A 262 -13.20 10.72 -11.95
CA ASN A 262 -12.46 11.19 -13.13
C ASN A 262 -10.94 10.90 -13.06
N THR A 263 -10.43 10.50 -11.91
CA THR A 263 -9.02 10.12 -11.74
C THR A 263 -8.83 8.65 -12.14
N PRO A 264 -7.97 8.33 -13.11
CA PRO A 264 -7.75 6.95 -13.52
C PRO A 264 -7.34 6.04 -12.37
N LEU A 265 -7.79 4.78 -12.39
CA LEU A 265 -7.31 3.77 -11.45
C LEU A 265 -5.81 3.54 -11.64
N ALA A 266 -5.03 3.76 -10.58
CA ALA A 266 -3.58 3.64 -10.61
C ALA A 266 -3.09 2.18 -10.62
N MET A 267 -3.93 1.23 -10.16
CA MET A 267 -3.61 -0.18 -10.05
C MET A 267 -4.29 -0.98 -11.18
N ASP A 268 -3.61 -1.99 -11.70
CA ASP A 268 -4.22 -2.95 -12.61
C ASP A 268 -5.40 -3.67 -11.96
N ALA A 269 -6.47 -3.92 -12.70
CA ALA A 269 -7.71 -4.48 -12.15
C ALA A 269 -7.53 -5.93 -11.65
N ASN A 270 -6.65 -6.73 -12.28
CA ASN A 270 -6.34 -8.06 -11.77
C ASN A 270 -5.51 -7.98 -10.49
N ASP A 271 -4.49 -7.09 -10.43
CA ASP A 271 -3.71 -6.87 -9.22
C ASP A 271 -4.62 -6.44 -8.06
N PHE A 272 -5.56 -5.53 -8.34
CA PHE A 272 -6.56 -5.06 -7.39
C PHE A 272 -7.46 -6.19 -6.90
N LEU A 273 -8.03 -6.98 -7.81
CA LEU A 273 -8.90 -8.11 -7.49
C LEU A 273 -8.20 -9.13 -6.58
N TYR A 274 -7.00 -9.56 -6.96
CA TYR A 274 -6.22 -10.54 -6.20
C TYR A 274 -5.86 -10.05 -4.79
N GLN A 275 -5.51 -8.76 -4.65
CA GLN A 275 -5.24 -8.17 -3.34
C GLN A 275 -6.46 -8.23 -2.41
N TRP A 276 -7.66 -7.97 -2.92
CA TRP A 276 -8.88 -8.04 -2.11
C TRP A 276 -9.27 -9.47 -1.74
N GLU A 277 -9.07 -10.42 -2.65
CA GLU A 277 -9.40 -11.82 -2.42
C GLU A 277 -8.41 -12.55 -1.51
N SER A 278 -7.16 -12.11 -1.47
CA SER A 278 -6.09 -12.74 -0.68
C SER A 278 -6.37 -12.87 0.83
N SER A 279 -7.34 -12.13 1.34
CA SER A 279 -7.72 -12.16 2.76
C SER A 279 -8.77 -13.20 3.14
N ARG A 280 -9.35 -13.91 2.16
CA ARG A 280 -10.56 -14.73 2.34
C ARG A 280 -10.48 -15.71 3.50
N ASP A 281 -9.38 -16.40 3.64
CA ASP A 281 -9.11 -17.47 4.59
C ASP A 281 -8.32 -17.02 5.81
N PHE A 282 -8.12 -15.70 5.98
CA PHE A 282 -7.46 -15.17 7.16
C PHE A 282 -8.24 -15.49 8.43
N ASN A 283 -7.63 -16.28 9.31
CA ASN A 283 -8.15 -16.58 10.64
C ASN A 283 -7.03 -17.07 11.57
N PRO A 284 -6.34 -16.22 12.31
CA PRO A 284 -5.29 -16.62 13.23
C PRO A 284 -5.79 -17.02 14.61
N SER A 285 -7.13 -16.98 14.86
CA SER A 285 -7.69 -17.02 16.22
C SER A 285 -7.34 -18.31 16.99
N ALA A 286 -7.22 -19.45 16.34
CA ALA A 286 -6.87 -20.72 16.98
C ALA A 286 -5.41 -20.76 17.49
N ASP A 287 -4.55 -19.91 16.93
CA ASP A 287 -3.10 -19.92 17.18
C ASP A 287 -2.61 -18.75 18.05
N LEU A 288 -3.51 -17.87 18.49
CA LEU A 288 -3.12 -16.67 19.26
C LEU A 288 -2.39 -17.00 20.56
N GLY A 289 -2.64 -18.17 21.16
CA GLY A 289 -1.92 -18.63 22.35
C GLY A 289 -0.43 -18.94 22.12
N LYS A 290 0.06 -18.86 20.86
CA LYS A 290 1.50 -19.03 20.52
C LYS A 290 2.30 -17.73 20.66
N ILE A 291 1.61 -16.57 20.75
CA ILE A 291 2.23 -15.24 20.83
C ILE A 291 2.69 -14.94 22.26
#